data_bb9901898d676f718c88e8ed02165327
#
_entry.id   bb9901898d676f718c88e8ed02165327
#
_cell.length_a   1.000
_cell.length_b   1.000
_cell.length_c   1.000
_cell.angle_alpha   90.00
_cell.angle_beta   90.00
_cell.angle_gamma   90.00
#
_symmetry.space_group_name_H-M   'P 1'
#
loop_
_entity.id
_entity.type
_entity.pdbx_description
1 polymer ?
#
loop_
_entity_poly.entity_id
_entity_poly.type
_entity_poly.pdbx_seq_one_letter_code
_entity_poly.pdbx_strand_id
1 'polypeptide(L)'
;MYKKILIVLFYCLIFGQSNADDLMKALSDAYYKNPELNAERENILISKEDLKISRSEFLPSVTITGSKSEQTTDKLTDRTGADTAITDVDTETQKITIEQTLFQGLGGKADLDKSKIGIDLAEANLLKKEQEIILTAAEAYSGLTLAKKKL
;
A
#
# COMPACT_ATOMS: atom_id res chain seq x y z
N MET A 1 -39.72 -53.75 -19.60
CA MET A 1 -40.17 -52.53 -18.87
C MET A 1 -39.02 -51.77 -18.25
N TYR A 2 -38.10 -52.40 -17.56
CA TYR A 2 -36.99 -51.72 -16.81
C TYR A 2 -36.04 -50.90 -17.69
N LYS A 3 -35.73 -51.27 -18.95
CA LYS A 3 -34.85 -50.48 -19.84
C LYS A 3 -35.41 -49.05 -20.15
N LYS A 4 -36.71 -48.88 -20.28
CA LYS A 4 -37.33 -47.57 -20.52
C LYS A 4 -37.32 -46.71 -19.27
N ILE A 5 -37.44 -47.26 -18.09
CA ILE A 5 -37.34 -46.56 -16.81
C ILE A 5 -35.94 -46.07 -16.54
N LEU A 6 -34.94 -46.88 -16.89
CA LEU A 6 -33.52 -46.55 -16.73
C LEU A 6 -33.09 -45.41 -17.64
N ILE A 7 -33.63 -45.32 -18.88
CA ILE A 7 -33.38 -44.24 -19.82
C ILE A 7 -34.00 -42.95 -19.33
N VAL A 8 -35.20 -42.94 -18.77
CA VAL A 8 -35.89 -41.77 -18.21
C VAL A 8 -35.14 -41.26 -16.97
N LEU A 9 -34.66 -42.16 -16.10
CA LEU A 9 -33.89 -41.79 -14.93
C LEU A 9 -32.52 -41.19 -15.30
N PHE A 10 -31.88 -41.71 -16.36
CA PHE A 10 -30.62 -41.16 -16.89
C PHE A 10 -30.83 -39.77 -17.53
N TYR A 11 -31.99 -39.54 -18.17
CA TYR A 11 -32.31 -38.23 -18.76
C TYR A 11 -32.59 -37.14 -17.71
N CYS A 12 -33.17 -37.51 -16.57
CA CYS A 12 -33.37 -36.57 -15.44
C CYS A 12 -32.07 -36.15 -14.77
N LEU A 13 -31.00 -36.96 -14.81
CA LEU A 13 -29.70 -36.62 -14.20
C LEU A 13 -28.90 -35.57 -15.00
N ILE A 14 -29.24 -35.36 -16.27
CA ILE A 14 -28.46 -34.47 -17.18
C ILE A 14 -28.95 -33.00 -17.11
N PHE A 15 -30.17 -32.74 -16.62
CA PHE A 15 -30.76 -31.39 -16.68
C PHE A 15 -30.59 -30.52 -15.42
N GLY A 16 -29.77 -30.94 -14.45
CA GLY A 16 -29.71 -30.33 -13.12
C GLY A 16 -28.55 -29.35 -12.85
N GLN A 17 -27.68 -29.01 -13.80
CA GLN A 17 -26.39 -28.38 -13.45
C GLN A 17 -26.09 -26.95 -13.93
N SER A 18 -27.03 -26.15 -14.43
CA SER A 18 -26.59 -24.94 -15.11
C SER A 18 -26.62 -23.60 -14.32
N ASN A 19 -27.23 -23.54 -13.13
CA ASN A 19 -27.40 -22.23 -12.44
C ASN A 19 -26.42 -22.02 -11.26
N ALA A 20 -25.91 -23.07 -10.64
CA ALA A 20 -24.97 -22.93 -9.53
C ALA A 20 -23.56 -22.57 -10.01
N ASP A 21 -23.16 -23.10 -11.17
CA ASP A 21 -21.87 -22.87 -11.78
C ASP A 21 -21.68 -21.40 -12.22
N ASP A 22 -22.77 -20.76 -12.66
CA ASP A 22 -22.78 -19.38 -13.12
C ASP A 22 -22.66 -18.38 -11.97
N LEU A 23 -23.31 -18.63 -10.81
CA LEU A 23 -23.16 -17.84 -9.60
C LEU A 23 -21.75 -17.94 -9.03
N MET A 24 -21.21 -19.15 -8.91
CA MET A 24 -19.86 -19.38 -8.37
C MET A 24 -18.80 -18.71 -9.24
N LYS A 25 -18.98 -18.73 -10.54
CA LYS A 25 -18.11 -18.01 -11.47
C LYS A 25 -18.19 -16.51 -11.30
N ALA A 26 -19.41 -15.96 -11.16
CA ALA A 26 -19.61 -14.52 -10.94
C ALA A 26 -18.95 -14.05 -9.62
N LEU A 27 -19.10 -14.80 -8.53
CA LEU A 27 -18.46 -14.51 -7.25
C LEU A 27 -16.94 -14.64 -7.33
N SER A 28 -16.43 -15.66 -8.00
CA SER A 28 -15.01 -15.85 -8.24
C SER A 28 -14.41 -14.70 -9.06
N ASP A 29 -15.08 -14.28 -10.13
CA ASP A 29 -14.65 -13.15 -10.94
C ASP A 29 -14.67 -11.83 -10.13
N ALA A 30 -15.68 -11.60 -9.30
CA ALA A 30 -15.74 -10.46 -8.40
C ALA A 30 -14.60 -10.49 -7.38
N TYR A 31 -14.26 -11.64 -6.82
CA TYR A 31 -13.19 -11.78 -5.85
C TYR A 31 -11.79 -11.55 -6.44
N TYR A 32 -11.51 -12.08 -7.63
CA TYR A 32 -10.17 -12.03 -8.22
C TYR A 32 -9.93 -10.81 -9.10
N LYS A 33 -10.97 -10.27 -9.74
CA LYS A 33 -10.83 -9.22 -10.76
C LYS A 33 -11.26 -7.82 -10.26
N ASN A 34 -11.85 -7.73 -9.06
CA ASN A 34 -12.28 -6.43 -8.53
C ASN A 34 -11.07 -5.53 -8.22
N PRO A 35 -11.00 -4.32 -8.82
CA PRO A 35 -9.87 -3.42 -8.61
C PRO A 35 -9.79 -2.86 -7.18
N GLU A 36 -10.93 -2.64 -6.50
CA GLU A 36 -10.96 -2.16 -5.12
C GLU A 36 -10.38 -3.20 -4.17
N LEU A 37 -10.73 -4.48 -4.38
CA LEU A 37 -10.19 -5.57 -3.57
C LEU A 37 -8.69 -5.77 -3.80
N ASN A 38 -8.23 -5.58 -5.04
CA ASN A 38 -6.81 -5.63 -5.35
C ASN A 38 -6.06 -4.46 -4.69
N ALA A 39 -6.64 -3.25 -4.70
CA ALA A 39 -6.07 -2.11 -3.98
C ALA A 39 -5.96 -2.37 -2.48
N GLU A 40 -6.97 -3.00 -1.86
CA GLU A 40 -6.94 -3.32 -0.43
C GLU A 40 -5.88 -4.39 -0.10
N ARG A 41 -5.62 -5.34 -1.00
CA ARG A 41 -4.50 -6.29 -0.87
C ARG A 41 -3.14 -5.59 -0.88
N GLU A 42 -2.97 -4.56 -1.73
CA GLU A 42 -1.75 -3.75 -1.75
C GLU A 42 -1.59 -2.91 -0.47
N ASN A 43 -2.65 -2.49 0.19
CA ASN A 43 -2.60 -1.76 1.47
C ASN A 43 -1.92 -2.58 2.58
N ILE A 44 -2.03 -3.92 2.57
CA ILE A 44 -1.28 -4.78 3.48
C ILE A 44 0.23 -4.67 3.21
N LEU A 45 0.64 -4.62 1.95
CA LEU A 45 2.06 -4.45 1.59
C LEU A 45 2.57 -3.09 2.03
N ILE A 46 1.78 -2.03 1.85
CA ILE A 46 2.10 -0.68 2.36
C ILE A 46 2.31 -0.72 3.87
N SER A 47 1.38 -1.31 4.64
CA SER A 47 1.51 -1.43 6.10
C SER A 47 2.75 -2.22 6.53
N LYS A 48 3.17 -3.23 5.75
CA LYS A 48 4.42 -3.96 5.98
C LYS A 48 5.67 -3.11 5.71
N GLU A 49 5.62 -2.23 4.71
CA GLU A 49 6.71 -1.27 4.47
C GLU A 49 6.77 -0.19 5.56
N ASP A 50 5.61 0.30 6.04
CA ASP A 50 5.55 1.23 7.19
C ASP A 50 6.22 0.64 8.44
N LEU A 51 6.04 -0.67 8.68
CA LEU A 51 6.77 -1.34 9.74
C LEU A 51 8.30 -1.34 9.52
N LYS A 52 8.76 -1.47 8.29
CA LYS A 52 10.20 -1.36 7.97
C LYS A 52 10.70 0.06 8.19
N ILE A 53 9.90 1.07 7.81
CA ILE A 53 10.22 2.49 8.06
C ILE A 53 10.36 2.72 9.56
N SER A 54 9.40 2.29 10.38
CA SER A 54 9.48 2.43 11.84
C SER A 54 10.70 1.72 12.44
N ARG A 55 11.13 0.60 11.84
CA ARG A 55 12.39 -0.06 12.25
C ARG A 55 13.63 0.74 11.86
N SER A 56 13.58 1.46 10.74
CA SER A 56 14.72 2.26 10.28
C SER A 56 15.04 3.43 11.20
N GLU A 57 14.10 3.88 12.02
CA GLU A 57 14.32 4.93 13.02
C GLU A 57 15.36 4.52 14.09
N PHE A 58 15.59 3.22 14.27
CA PHE A 58 16.62 2.68 15.14
C PHE A 58 17.98 2.53 14.45
N LEU A 59 18.08 2.88 13.17
CA LEU A 59 19.33 2.81 12.40
C LEU A 59 19.97 4.20 12.29
N PRO A 60 21.29 4.29 12.07
CA PRO A 60 21.93 5.56 11.81
C PRO A 60 21.48 6.14 10.47
N SER A 61 21.20 7.44 10.46
CA SER A 61 21.00 8.21 9.23
C SER A 61 22.34 8.76 8.71
N VAL A 62 22.52 8.74 7.39
CA VAL A 62 23.70 9.29 6.72
C VAL A 62 23.23 10.37 5.75
N THR A 63 23.67 11.59 6.00
CA THR A 63 23.37 12.75 5.16
C THR A 63 24.65 13.28 4.53
N ILE A 64 24.63 13.45 3.21
CA ILE A 64 25.73 14.08 2.45
C ILE A 64 25.22 15.43 1.96
N THR A 65 25.93 16.50 2.31
CA THR A 65 25.63 17.86 1.84
C THR A 65 26.83 18.45 1.16
N GLY A 66 26.59 19.13 0.04
CA GLY A 66 27.59 19.92 -0.67
C GLY A 66 27.08 21.34 -0.87
N SER A 67 27.90 22.34 -0.61
CA SER A 67 27.59 23.72 -0.90
C SER A 67 28.78 24.41 -1.53
N LYS A 68 28.52 25.25 -2.54
CA LYS A 68 29.48 26.18 -3.11
C LYS A 68 28.97 27.58 -2.88
N SER A 69 29.82 28.44 -2.32
CA SER A 69 29.52 29.85 -2.09
C SER A 69 30.60 30.69 -2.73
N GLU A 70 30.19 31.64 -3.55
CA GLU A 70 31.09 32.67 -4.16
C GLU A 70 30.80 33.98 -3.45
N GLN A 71 31.82 34.58 -2.85
CA GLN A 71 31.70 35.84 -2.16
C GLN A 71 32.68 36.83 -2.76
N THR A 72 32.14 37.83 -3.45
CA THR A 72 32.90 38.98 -3.96
C THR A 72 32.83 40.12 -2.95
N THR A 73 33.97 40.60 -2.45
CA THR A 73 34.00 41.69 -1.47
C THR A 73 34.70 42.88 -2.12
N ASP A 74 33.94 43.93 -2.40
CA ASP A 74 34.45 45.13 -3.08
C ASP A 74 35.37 46.02 -2.20
N LYS A 75 35.20 45.99 -0.89
CA LYS A 75 36.03 46.69 0.06
C LYS A 75 36.16 45.92 1.37
N LEU A 76 37.41 45.60 1.71
CA LEU A 76 37.78 45.23 3.07
C LEU A 76 38.64 46.35 3.64
N THR A 77 38.21 46.92 4.77
CA THR A 77 39.00 47.87 5.54
C THR A 77 39.71 47.11 6.65
N ASP A 78 41.02 47.25 6.75
CA ASP A 78 41.76 46.68 7.86
C ASP A 78 41.44 47.45 9.20
N ARG A 79 41.99 46.93 10.29
CA ARG A 79 41.81 47.51 11.62
C ARG A 79 42.33 48.97 11.75
N THR A 80 43.15 49.41 10.81
CA THR A 80 43.73 50.76 10.75
C THR A 80 42.94 51.70 9.84
N GLY A 81 41.90 51.22 9.16
CA GLY A 81 41.07 51.97 8.23
C GLY A 81 41.64 52.06 6.82
N ALA A 82 42.66 51.28 6.48
CA ALA A 82 43.18 51.25 5.14
C ALA A 82 42.39 50.26 4.28
N ASP A 83 42.14 50.61 2.98
CA ASP A 83 41.50 49.72 2.03
C ASP A 83 42.49 48.59 1.67
N THR A 84 42.08 47.34 1.91
CA THR A 84 42.77 46.16 1.47
C THR A 84 42.29 45.71 0.09
N ALA A 85 43.10 44.98 -0.62
CA ALA A 85 42.78 44.50 -1.96
C ALA A 85 41.48 43.69 -1.96
N ILE A 86 40.70 43.82 -3.05
CA ILE A 86 39.52 43.00 -3.35
C ILE A 86 39.93 41.54 -3.31
N THR A 87 39.22 40.73 -2.52
CA THR A 87 39.46 39.30 -2.42
C THR A 87 38.18 38.60 -2.75
N ASP A 88 38.18 37.88 -3.85
CA ASP A 88 37.10 36.92 -4.15
C ASP A 88 37.42 35.61 -3.40
N VAL A 89 36.47 35.16 -2.60
CA VAL A 89 36.62 33.94 -1.84
C VAL A 89 35.56 32.95 -2.32
N ASP A 90 36.03 31.93 -3.01
CA ASP A 90 35.22 30.77 -3.36
C ASP A 90 35.34 29.73 -2.24
N THR A 91 34.23 29.42 -1.62
CA THR A 91 34.20 28.38 -0.58
C THR A 91 33.37 27.19 -1.06
N GLU A 92 34.01 26.04 -1.12
CA GLU A 92 33.33 24.77 -1.35
C GLU A 92 33.38 23.95 -0.08
N THR A 93 32.19 23.52 0.36
CA THR A 93 32.05 22.70 1.57
C THR A 93 31.34 21.41 1.23
N GLN A 94 31.98 20.30 1.57
CA GLN A 94 31.39 18.96 1.50
C GLN A 94 31.35 18.40 2.91
N LYS A 95 30.14 17.93 3.32
CA LYS A 95 29.91 17.42 4.68
C LYS A 95 29.19 16.08 4.63
N ILE A 96 29.73 15.12 5.36
CA ILE A 96 29.05 13.86 5.65
C ILE A 96 28.65 13.88 7.12
N THR A 97 27.37 13.75 7.38
CA THR A 97 26.83 13.70 8.76
C THR A 97 26.22 12.34 8.99
N ILE A 98 26.64 11.67 10.07
CA ILE A 98 26.07 10.40 10.53
C ILE A 98 25.43 10.70 11.87
N GLU A 99 24.11 10.44 11.96
CA GLU A 99 23.34 10.66 13.19
C GLU A 99 22.70 9.34 13.63
N GLN A 100 22.90 9.00 14.90
CA GLN A 100 22.27 7.83 15.52
C GLN A 100 21.53 8.30 16.77
N THR A 101 20.20 8.12 16.74
CA THR A 101 19.41 8.35 17.95
C THR A 101 19.59 7.19 18.92
N LEU A 102 20.20 7.47 20.08
CA LEU A 102 20.44 6.46 21.11
C LEU A 102 19.24 6.28 22.03
N PHE A 103 18.50 7.35 22.28
CA PHE A 103 17.33 7.34 23.13
C PHE A 103 16.39 8.50 22.81
N GLN A 104 15.13 8.17 22.59
CA GLN A 104 14.04 9.15 22.38
C GLN A 104 12.83 8.85 23.30
N GLY A 105 13.10 8.42 24.52
CA GLY A 105 12.07 7.91 25.41
C GLY A 105 11.53 6.55 24.92
N LEU A 106 10.24 6.35 25.06
CA LEU A 106 9.55 5.14 24.53
C LEU A 106 8.82 5.40 23.21
N GLY A 107 9.01 6.58 22.59
CA GLY A 107 8.33 6.99 21.36
C GLY A 107 8.57 5.99 20.22
N GLY A 108 9.81 5.72 19.87
CA GLY A 108 10.14 4.78 18.79
C GLY A 108 9.58 3.37 19.01
N LYS A 109 9.55 2.89 20.28
CA LYS A 109 8.90 1.62 20.59
C LYS A 109 7.39 1.68 20.35
N ALA A 110 6.73 2.76 20.78
CA ALA A 110 5.30 2.95 20.56
C ALA A 110 4.96 3.03 19.05
N ASP A 111 5.77 3.71 18.25
CA ASP A 111 5.61 3.78 16.79
C ASP A 111 5.82 2.43 16.12
N LEU A 112 6.80 1.65 16.58
CA LEU A 112 6.99 0.27 16.12
C LEU A 112 5.79 -0.61 16.43
N ASP A 113 5.24 -0.53 17.65
CA ASP A 113 4.08 -1.32 18.06
C ASP A 113 2.82 -0.86 17.34
N LYS A 114 2.65 0.46 17.09
CA LYS A 114 1.59 1.02 16.25
C LYS A 114 1.66 0.48 14.82
N SER A 115 2.84 0.44 14.21
CA SER A 115 3.02 -0.07 12.84
C SER A 115 2.74 -1.58 12.74
N LYS A 116 3.02 -2.36 13.78
CA LYS A 116 2.61 -3.78 13.85
C LYS A 116 1.09 -3.93 13.85
N ILE A 117 0.41 -3.18 14.73
CA ILE A 117 -1.06 -3.17 14.80
C ILE A 117 -1.66 -2.64 13.50
N GLY A 118 -0.96 -1.74 12.78
CA GLY A 118 -1.36 -1.26 11.46
C GLY A 118 -1.50 -2.38 10.42
N ILE A 119 -0.66 -3.42 10.50
CA ILE A 119 -0.79 -4.60 9.61
C ILE A 119 -2.06 -5.38 9.95
N ASP A 120 -2.32 -5.63 11.23
CA ASP A 120 -3.53 -6.35 11.68
C ASP A 120 -4.80 -5.59 11.26
N LEU A 121 -4.76 -4.25 11.34
CA LEU A 121 -5.85 -3.39 10.86
C LEU A 121 -6.05 -3.49 9.35
N ALA A 122 -4.98 -3.49 8.56
CA ALA A 122 -5.06 -3.64 7.10
C ALA A 122 -5.64 -5.02 6.72
N GLU A 123 -5.25 -6.09 7.41
CA GLU A 123 -5.81 -7.43 7.21
C GLU A 123 -7.30 -7.50 7.57
N ALA A 124 -7.73 -6.85 8.66
CA ALA A 124 -9.14 -6.76 9.03
C ALA A 124 -9.96 -5.95 8.01
N ASN A 125 -9.40 -4.86 7.46
CA ASN A 125 -10.03 -4.08 6.42
C ASN A 125 -10.16 -4.87 5.11
N LEU A 126 -9.16 -5.64 4.73
CA LEU A 126 -9.24 -6.55 3.58
C LEU A 126 -10.38 -7.54 3.76
N LEU A 127 -10.46 -8.23 4.92
CA LEU A 127 -11.54 -9.18 5.19
C LEU A 127 -12.93 -8.54 5.11
N LYS A 128 -13.07 -7.33 5.66
CA LYS A 128 -14.30 -6.54 5.55
C LYS A 128 -14.64 -6.26 4.09
N LYS A 129 -13.65 -5.84 3.29
CA LYS A 129 -13.85 -5.52 1.87
C LYS A 129 -14.19 -6.76 1.05
N GLU A 130 -13.58 -7.90 1.35
CA GLU A 130 -13.93 -9.18 0.73
C GLU A 130 -15.40 -9.54 0.94
N GLN A 131 -15.89 -9.41 2.18
CA GLN A 131 -17.29 -9.69 2.50
C GLN A 131 -18.24 -8.73 1.79
N GLU A 132 -17.91 -7.44 1.74
CA GLU A 132 -18.70 -6.42 1.06
C GLU A 132 -18.81 -6.69 -0.45
N ILE A 133 -17.70 -6.99 -1.10
CA ILE A 133 -17.66 -7.28 -2.55
C ILE A 133 -18.44 -8.57 -2.89
N ILE A 134 -18.25 -9.63 -2.10
CA ILE A 134 -18.99 -10.88 -2.29
C ILE A 134 -20.50 -10.68 -2.11
N LEU A 135 -20.90 -9.92 -1.10
CA LEU A 135 -22.33 -9.61 -0.86
C LEU A 135 -22.91 -8.83 -2.04
N THR A 136 -22.23 -7.74 -2.45
CA THR A 136 -22.67 -6.90 -3.57
C THR A 136 -22.77 -7.71 -4.87
N ALA A 137 -21.82 -8.60 -5.12
CA ALA A 137 -21.85 -9.47 -6.30
C ALA A 137 -23.02 -10.47 -6.27
N ALA A 138 -23.32 -11.04 -5.09
CA ALA A 138 -24.46 -11.94 -4.91
C ALA A 138 -25.80 -11.22 -5.09
N GLU A 139 -25.94 -10.01 -4.56
CA GLU A 139 -27.12 -9.16 -4.73
C GLU A 139 -27.32 -8.78 -6.20
N ALA A 140 -26.27 -8.36 -6.90
CA ALA A 140 -26.33 -8.01 -8.32
C ALA A 140 -26.72 -9.23 -9.18
N TYR A 141 -26.14 -10.40 -8.91
CA TYR A 141 -26.47 -11.65 -9.61
C TYR A 141 -27.95 -12.04 -9.38
N SER A 142 -28.43 -11.95 -8.14
CA SER A 142 -29.81 -12.25 -7.79
C SER A 142 -30.79 -11.30 -8.48
N GLY A 143 -30.47 -10.00 -8.51
CA GLY A 143 -31.22 -8.98 -9.21
C GLY A 143 -31.31 -9.23 -10.73
N LEU A 144 -30.18 -9.60 -11.35
CA LEU A 144 -30.14 -9.96 -12.77
C LEU A 144 -30.99 -11.20 -13.08
N THR A 145 -30.90 -12.22 -12.23
CA THR A 145 -31.68 -13.46 -12.39
C THR A 145 -33.19 -13.20 -12.26
N LEU A 146 -33.58 -12.33 -11.32
CA LEU A 146 -34.97 -11.93 -11.14
C LEU A 146 -35.46 -11.11 -12.33
N ALA A 147 -34.67 -10.19 -12.84
CA ALA A 147 -35.02 -9.39 -14.03
C ALA A 147 -35.20 -10.27 -15.27
N LYS A 148 -34.31 -11.25 -15.50
CA LYS A 148 -34.43 -12.22 -16.60
C LYS A 148 -35.72 -13.08 -16.52
N LYS A 149 -36.21 -13.38 -15.32
CA LYS A 149 -37.46 -14.16 -15.14
C LYS A 149 -38.73 -13.32 -15.35
N LYS A 150 -38.63 -11.99 -15.31
CA LYS A 150 -39.77 -11.09 -15.52
C LYS A 150 -39.99 -10.68 -16.99
N LEU A 151 -39.00 -10.92 -17.83
CA LEU A 151 -39.07 -10.77 -19.28
C LEU A 151 -39.58 -12.03 -19.96
#